data_3439c54da8c1454273f1987b578d5e6b
#
_entry.id   3439c54da8c1454273f1987b578d5e6b
#
_cell.length_a   1.000
_cell.length_b   1.000
_cell.length_c   1.000
_cell.angle_alpha   90.00
_cell.angle_beta   90.00
_cell.angle_gamma   90.00
#
_symmetry.space_group_name_H-M   'P 1'
#
loop_
_entity.id
_entity.type
_entity.pdbx_description
1 polymer ?
#
loop_
_entity_poly.entity_id
_entity_poly.type
_entity_poly.pdbx_seq_one_letter_code
_entity_poly.pdbx_strand_id
1 'polypeptide(L)'
;MKRFGLKKVFSIAIIIAFLLGTNQMSSTAAENRIFNDMPHTGNVFADMEKQIDYFKEDGNIRSDIAVRTLKMHISGVALFQKQGQTDKVIKQMQSFKRLLDNQKSSGGISGIAHDVLNTYTQYAIGKINGSFNSDNVMKHIKHLSVDIGPREAGSEGERAGAEYIESVLKSYGYETKIEEAPRSNRVELILKVLSDNNKKLPLRAVSGAPQTTGDGITGNIYHAGAGQPSDFTAAARGKIALIQNGGITAGAKVQNAMAAGAIGVLIYDNQDRFTLPSVSLGSVRPNIPVATITKKDGEAFVSQLSKGNVEVQLSIKTLTNQKTVNVIAVKKPKGIENPEIYYIGSHLDSVAFAPGANDDASGTSTLMELARIFKDYDGDKELRFAAFGGEELGFVGSKYHIGNLSEDEVKRTKVQFQMDMTGTAWVPASQLFINTVDGKSNLVSQSTHQAAEKLDINKDLLPVHMLSRSDHVPFHEKGVPSALFIWMEPGTPPGGADIEPYYHSLEDKIEHVSPERIQLTGDVVFKAISDLIGFQENGGKNEEASLKDAS
;
A
#
# COMPACT_ATOMS: atom_id res chain seq x y z
N MET A 1 32.39 -6.41 -52.17
CA MET A 1 31.47 -7.35 -51.51
C MET A 1 31.92 -7.51 -50.06
N LYS A 2 31.35 -6.79 -49.14
CA LYS A 2 31.49 -7.06 -47.70
C LYS A 2 30.11 -6.82 -47.06
N ARG A 3 29.52 -7.90 -46.52
CA ARG A 3 28.32 -7.87 -45.69
C ARG A 3 28.68 -7.18 -44.39
N PHE A 4 28.05 -6.08 -44.04
CA PHE A 4 28.02 -5.55 -42.66
C PHE A 4 26.62 -5.75 -42.09
N GLY A 5 26.59 -6.35 -40.91
CA GLY A 5 25.43 -6.92 -40.30
C GLY A 5 24.48 -5.90 -39.69
N LEU A 6 23.23 -6.17 -39.88
CA LEU A 6 22.08 -5.66 -39.09
C LEU A 6 22.08 -6.31 -37.69
N LYS A 7 22.71 -5.68 -36.73
CA LYS A 7 22.52 -6.03 -35.31
C LYS A 7 22.81 -4.80 -34.47
N LYS A 8 21.92 -3.82 -34.44
CA LYS A 8 21.91 -2.74 -33.42
C LYS A 8 20.68 -1.80 -33.49
N VAL A 9 19.50 -2.29 -33.85
CA VAL A 9 18.26 -1.45 -33.86
C VAL A 9 17.11 -2.07 -33.04
N PHE A 10 17.34 -3.16 -32.29
CA PHE A 10 16.26 -3.82 -31.53
C PHE A 10 16.25 -3.50 -30.04
N SER A 11 17.12 -2.61 -29.53
CA SER A 11 17.20 -2.37 -28.07
C SER A 11 16.62 -1.03 -27.61
N ILE A 12 16.05 -0.20 -28.47
CA ILE A 12 15.48 1.11 -28.08
C ILE A 12 13.94 1.12 -28.15
N ALA A 13 13.33 0.19 -28.89
CA ALA A 13 11.86 0.13 -28.99
C ALA A 13 11.15 -0.58 -27.83
N ILE A 14 11.88 -1.29 -26.95
CA ILE A 14 11.29 -2.02 -25.81
C ILE A 14 11.18 -1.15 -24.56
N ILE A 15 11.97 -0.09 -24.44
CA ILE A 15 11.95 0.79 -23.26
C ILE A 15 10.80 1.82 -23.28
N ILE A 16 10.24 2.13 -24.46
CA ILE A 16 9.12 3.09 -24.56
C ILE A 16 7.74 2.43 -24.38
N ALA A 17 7.64 1.11 -24.55
CA ALA A 17 6.39 0.37 -24.34
C ALA A 17 6.12 0.08 -22.84
N PHE A 18 7.12 0.19 -21.96
CA PHE A 18 6.98 -0.08 -20.52
C PHE A 18 6.49 1.12 -19.69
N LEU A 19 6.48 2.32 -20.25
CA LEU A 19 5.98 3.53 -19.58
C LEU A 19 4.51 3.87 -19.89
N LEU A 20 3.83 3.08 -20.73
CA LEU A 20 2.42 3.28 -21.09
C LEU A 20 1.54 2.07 -20.78
N GLY A 21 2.06 1.07 -20.09
CA GLY A 21 1.30 -0.08 -19.61
C GLY A 21 0.64 0.17 -18.25
N THR A 22 -0.05 1.30 -18.06
CA THR A 22 -1.17 1.29 -17.15
C THR A 22 -2.21 0.38 -17.78
N ASN A 23 -2.29 -0.87 -17.35
CA ASN A 23 -3.47 -1.68 -17.57
C ASN A 23 -4.64 -0.86 -17.04
N GLN A 24 -5.35 -0.17 -17.92
CA GLN A 24 -6.73 0.17 -17.65
C GLN A 24 -7.42 -1.18 -17.46
N MET A 25 -7.67 -1.55 -16.20
CA MET A 25 -8.77 -2.46 -15.90
C MET A 25 -9.94 -1.98 -16.73
N SER A 26 -10.53 -2.86 -17.51
CA SER A 26 -11.78 -2.51 -18.21
C SER A 26 -12.74 -2.02 -17.14
N SER A 27 -13.16 -0.77 -17.23
CA SER A 27 -14.00 -0.09 -16.24
C SER A 27 -15.28 -0.87 -15.89
N THR A 28 -15.72 -1.76 -16.77
CA THR A 28 -16.90 -2.61 -16.61
C THR A 28 -16.71 -3.79 -15.64
N ALA A 29 -15.50 -4.26 -15.38
CA ALA A 29 -15.26 -5.34 -14.41
C ALA A 29 -15.12 -4.81 -12.97
N ALA A 30 -14.61 -3.57 -12.80
CA ALA A 30 -14.50 -2.93 -11.49
C ALA A 30 -15.85 -2.44 -10.94
N GLU A 31 -16.77 -2.03 -11.83
CA GLU A 31 -18.05 -1.41 -11.44
C GLU A 31 -19.09 -2.38 -10.83
N ASN A 32 -18.89 -3.70 -10.97
CA ASN A 32 -19.79 -4.72 -10.41
C ASN A 32 -19.18 -5.55 -9.26
N ARG A 33 -17.98 -5.23 -8.77
CA ARG A 33 -17.45 -5.88 -7.59
C ARG A 33 -18.08 -5.25 -6.35
N ILE A 34 -18.83 -6.04 -5.59
CA ILE A 34 -19.23 -5.71 -4.23
C ILE A 34 -17.93 -5.60 -3.45
N PHE A 35 -17.52 -4.38 -3.08
CA PHE A 35 -16.35 -4.14 -2.23
C PHE A 35 -16.67 -4.70 -0.86
N ASN A 36 -15.92 -5.71 -0.47
CA ASN A 36 -16.18 -6.44 0.74
C ASN A 36 -14.89 -6.56 1.53
N ASP A 37 -14.85 -5.79 2.59
CA ASP A 37 -13.75 -5.79 3.51
C ASP A 37 -14.02 -6.74 4.68
N MET A 38 -12.94 -7.29 5.23
CA MET A 38 -12.97 -8.06 6.46
C MET A 38 -13.47 -7.15 7.61
N PRO A 39 -14.54 -7.55 8.34
CA PRO A 39 -15.00 -6.76 9.48
C PRO A 39 -13.93 -6.72 10.58
N HIS A 40 -13.74 -5.54 11.16
CA HIS A 40 -12.90 -5.32 12.32
C HIS A 40 -13.60 -4.41 13.32
N THR A 41 -14.21 -4.99 14.37
CA THR A 41 -14.94 -4.26 15.41
C THR A 41 -14.18 -4.19 16.74
N GLY A 42 -12.98 -4.76 16.80
CA GLY A 42 -12.20 -4.94 18.02
C GLY A 42 -12.58 -6.19 18.82
N ASN A 43 -13.54 -6.98 18.33
CA ASN A 43 -13.90 -8.28 18.89
C ASN A 43 -13.77 -9.36 17.81
N VAL A 44 -12.62 -10.01 17.74
CA VAL A 44 -12.27 -10.99 16.71
C VAL A 44 -13.32 -12.11 16.54
N PHE A 45 -13.93 -12.58 17.62
CA PHE A 45 -14.92 -13.66 17.51
C PHE A 45 -16.25 -13.16 16.94
N ALA A 46 -16.67 -11.94 17.27
CA ALA A 46 -17.83 -11.31 16.65
C ALA A 46 -17.59 -11.02 15.16
N ASP A 47 -16.37 -10.64 14.81
CA ASP A 47 -15.98 -10.39 13.43
C ASP A 47 -15.94 -11.68 12.61
N MET A 48 -15.43 -12.78 13.20
CA MET A 48 -15.49 -14.11 12.59
C MET A 48 -16.94 -14.58 12.35
N GLU A 49 -17.85 -14.35 13.29
CA GLU A 49 -19.28 -14.72 13.13
C GLU A 49 -19.93 -13.94 11.98
N LYS A 50 -19.67 -12.62 11.88
CA LYS A 50 -20.15 -11.79 10.76
C LYS A 50 -19.57 -12.27 9.42
N GLN A 51 -18.28 -12.60 9.39
CA GLN A 51 -17.63 -13.08 8.19
C GLN A 51 -18.21 -14.43 7.74
N ILE A 52 -18.57 -15.32 8.67
CA ILE A 52 -19.25 -16.58 8.36
C ILE A 52 -20.63 -16.33 7.73
N ASP A 53 -21.41 -15.36 8.28
CA ASP A 53 -22.70 -14.98 7.70
C ASP A 53 -22.53 -14.45 6.28
N TYR A 54 -21.59 -13.54 6.09
CA TYR A 54 -21.26 -13.03 4.77
C TYR A 54 -20.90 -14.15 3.78
N PHE A 55 -20.01 -15.08 4.17
CA PHE A 55 -19.63 -16.21 3.33
C PHE A 55 -20.77 -17.19 3.07
N LYS A 56 -21.78 -17.23 3.93
CA LYS A 56 -22.99 -17.99 3.67
C LYS A 56 -23.86 -17.31 2.60
N GLU A 57 -24.02 -16.00 2.69
CA GLU A 57 -24.84 -15.21 1.76
C GLU A 57 -24.24 -15.19 0.34
N ASP A 58 -22.93 -15.10 0.21
CA ASP A 58 -22.23 -15.08 -1.09
C ASP A 58 -21.94 -16.48 -1.66
N GLY A 59 -22.32 -17.56 -0.95
CA GLY A 59 -22.17 -18.94 -1.40
C GLY A 59 -20.79 -19.58 -1.16
N ASN A 60 -19.89 -18.89 -0.51
CA ASN A 60 -18.56 -19.41 -0.11
C ASN A 60 -18.66 -20.45 1.03
N ILE A 61 -19.75 -20.43 1.83
CA ILE A 61 -20.14 -21.52 2.74
C ILE A 61 -21.45 -22.14 2.26
N ARG A 62 -21.39 -23.37 1.76
CA ARG A 62 -22.53 -24.02 1.11
C ARG A 62 -23.53 -24.64 2.07
N SER A 63 -23.07 -25.08 3.23
CA SER A 63 -23.85 -25.88 4.18
C SER A 63 -24.28 -25.10 5.41
N ASP A 64 -25.58 -25.11 5.77
CA ASP A 64 -26.08 -24.57 7.03
C ASP A 64 -25.53 -25.31 8.26
N ILE A 65 -25.17 -26.59 8.07
CA ILE A 65 -24.51 -27.38 9.11
C ILE A 65 -23.10 -26.82 9.34
N ALA A 66 -22.36 -26.49 8.28
CA ALA A 66 -21.04 -25.88 8.39
C ALA A 66 -21.12 -24.54 9.14
N VAL A 67 -22.06 -23.65 8.76
CA VAL A 67 -22.28 -22.36 9.46
C VAL A 67 -22.50 -22.58 10.94
N ARG A 68 -23.45 -23.44 11.32
CA ARG A 68 -23.76 -23.73 12.72
C ARG A 68 -22.56 -24.29 13.48
N THR A 69 -21.85 -25.24 12.88
CA THR A 69 -20.68 -25.88 13.50
C THR A 69 -19.56 -24.86 13.76
N LEU A 70 -19.24 -24.01 12.76
CA LEU A 70 -18.23 -22.96 12.89
C LEU A 70 -18.61 -21.94 13.97
N LYS A 71 -19.83 -21.42 13.95
CA LYS A 71 -20.31 -20.46 14.95
C LYS A 71 -20.37 -21.03 16.37
N MET A 72 -20.83 -22.27 16.55
CA MET A 72 -20.82 -22.93 17.85
C MET A 72 -19.41 -23.05 18.43
N HIS A 73 -18.42 -23.36 17.59
CA HIS A 73 -17.02 -23.44 18.02
C HIS A 73 -16.52 -22.06 18.48
N ILE A 74 -16.74 -21.01 17.67
CA ILE A 74 -16.33 -19.63 17.99
C ILE A 74 -16.98 -19.13 19.29
N SER A 75 -18.30 -19.36 19.47
CA SER A 75 -19.00 -18.98 20.69
C SER A 75 -18.42 -19.67 21.94
N GLY A 76 -17.99 -20.95 21.81
CA GLY A 76 -17.28 -21.67 22.87
C GLY A 76 -15.93 -21.04 23.20
N VAL A 77 -15.16 -20.63 22.19
CA VAL A 77 -13.87 -19.94 22.39
C VAL A 77 -14.05 -18.58 23.06
N ALA A 78 -15.04 -17.80 22.61
CA ALA A 78 -15.36 -16.49 23.19
C ALA A 78 -15.69 -16.58 24.70
N LEU A 79 -16.30 -17.70 25.14
CA LEU A 79 -16.55 -17.94 26.54
C LEU A 79 -15.25 -18.12 27.36
N PHE A 80 -14.28 -18.89 26.82
CA PHE A 80 -12.96 -19.04 27.47
C PHE A 80 -12.20 -17.72 27.53
N GLN A 81 -12.27 -16.89 26.49
CA GLN A 81 -11.68 -15.55 26.52
C GLN A 81 -12.28 -14.67 27.62
N LYS A 82 -13.62 -14.64 27.77
CA LYS A 82 -14.30 -13.91 28.85
C LYS A 82 -13.90 -14.38 30.26
N GLN A 83 -13.49 -15.63 30.36
CA GLN A 83 -13.03 -16.24 31.63
C GLN A 83 -11.51 -16.05 31.85
N GLY A 84 -10.79 -15.38 30.95
CA GLY A 84 -9.33 -15.19 31.03
C GLY A 84 -8.52 -16.48 30.84
N GLN A 85 -9.11 -17.54 30.25
CA GLN A 85 -8.47 -18.85 30.07
C GLN A 85 -7.71 -18.92 28.74
N THR A 86 -6.64 -18.15 28.62
CA THR A 86 -5.86 -17.94 27.39
C THR A 86 -5.36 -19.24 26.77
N ASP A 87 -4.83 -20.18 27.54
CA ASP A 87 -4.38 -21.49 27.04
C ASP A 87 -5.50 -22.29 26.38
N LYS A 88 -6.73 -22.18 26.91
CA LYS A 88 -7.89 -22.84 26.29
C LYS A 88 -8.32 -22.14 25.02
N VAL A 89 -8.22 -20.80 24.97
CA VAL A 89 -8.48 -20.04 23.74
C VAL A 89 -7.54 -20.54 22.65
N ILE A 90 -6.24 -20.60 22.90
CA ILE A 90 -5.24 -21.06 21.91
C ILE A 90 -5.54 -22.49 21.44
N LYS A 91 -5.75 -23.44 22.36
CA LYS A 91 -6.06 -24.83 22.03
C LYS A 91 -7.34 -24.97 21.20
N GLN A 92 -8.36 -24.18 21.53
CA GLN A 92 -9.62 -24.21 20.78
C GLN A 92 -9.47 -23.54 19.40
N MET A 93 -8.70 -22.47 19.27
CA MET A 93 -8.42 -21.86 17.98
C MET A 93 -7.61 -22.80 17.07
N GLN A 94 -6.65 -23.54 17.60
CA GLN A 94 -5.96 -24.62 16.87
C GLN A 94 -6.93 -25.75 16.46
N SER A 95 -7.93 -26.06 17.30
CA SER A 95 -8.98 -27.01 16.94
C SER A 95 -9.92 -26.47 15.87
N PHE A 96 -10.23 -25.18 15.92
CA PHE A 96 -11.03 -24.50 14.89
C PHE A 96 -10.35 -24.53 13.53
N LYS A 97 -9.04 -24.34 13.49
CA LYS A 97 -8.24 -24.47 12.26
C LYS A 97 -8.39 -25.85 11.63
N ARG A 98 -8.26 -26.93 12.41
CA ARG A 98 -8.50 -28.28 11.90
C ARG A 98 -9.95 -28.48 11.41
N LEU A 99 -10.91 -27.79 12.04
CA LEU A 99 -12.29 -27.79 11.58
C LEU A 99 -12.41 -27.11 10.21
N LEU A 100 -11.75 -25.97 10.00
CA LEU A 100 -11.71 -25.28 8.71
C LEU A 100 -11.10 -26.17 7.60
N ASP A 101 -9.98 -26.84 7.90
CA ASP A 101 -9.32 -27.78 6.95
C ASP A 101 -10.28 -28.93 6.54
N ASN A 102 -11.00 -29.50 7.50
CA ASN A 102 -11.98 -30.55 7.23
C ASN A 102 -13.17 -30.03 6.41
N GLN A 103 -13.66 -28.82 6.68
CA GLN A 103 -14.75 -28.21 5.92
C GLN A 103 -14.32 -27.87 4.49
N LYS A 104 -13.11 -27.38 4.29
CA LYS A 104 -12.53 -27.16 2.95
C LYS A 104 -12.42 -28.47 2.18
N SER A 105 -11.82 -29.50 2.79
CA SER A 105 -11.61 -30.81 2.17
C SER A 105 -12.93 -31.51 1.79
N SER A 106 -13.99 -31.31 2.57
CA SER A 106 -15.33 -31.85 2.29
C SER A 106 -16.15 -30.99 1.30
N GLY A 107 -15.64 -29.86 0.85
CA GLY A 107 -16.34 -28.91 0.00
C GLY A 107 -17.43 -28.10 0.70
N GLY A 108 -17.47 -28.09 2.02
CA GLY A 108 -18.41 -27.31 2.83
C GLY A 108 -18.13 -25.82 2.79
N ILE A 109 -16.85 -25.43 2.64
CA ILE A 109 -16.40 -24.04 2.49
C ILE A 109 -15.44 -23.91 1.30
N SER A 110 -15.37 -22.72 0.70
CA SER A 110 -14.43 -22.38 -0.38
C SER A 110 -13.00 -22.16 0.15
N GLY A 111 -12.03 -22.07 -0.77
CA GLY A 111 -10.65 -21.69 -0.43
C GLY A 111 -10.59 -20.30 0.23
N ILE A 112 -11.28 -19.31 -0.34
CA ILE A 112 -11.32 -17.94 0.20
C ILE A 112 -11.89 -17.92 1.63
N ALA A 113 -13.03 -18.58 1.86
CA ALA A 113 -13.63 -18.64 3.20
C ALA A 113 -12.69 -19.32 4.22
N HIS A 114 -12.00 -20.39 3.81
CA HIS A 114 -11.00 -21.06 4.62
C HIS A 114 -9.85 -20.11 4.98
N ASP A 115 -9.26 -19.45 3.99
CA ASP A 115 -8.05 -18.63 4.16
C ASP A 115 -8.32 -17.40 5.02
N VAL A 116 -9.45 -16.70 4.80
CA VAL A 116 -9.87 -15.55 5.61
C VAL A 116 -10.19 -15.95 7.05
N LEU A 117 -10.94 -17.02 7.29
CA LEU A 117 -11.25 -17.48 8.64
C LEU A 117 -9.98 -17.98 9.37
N ASN A 118 -9.03 -18.55 8.62
CA ASN A 118 -7.73 -18.92 9.17
C ASN A 118 -6.89 -17.68 9.56
N THR A 119 -6.95 -16.60 8.79
CA THR A 119 -6.31 -15.31 9.15
C THR A 119 -6.83 -14.79 10.50
N TYR A 120 -8.14 -14.76 10.71
CA TYR A 120 -8.71 -14.41 12.03
C TYR A 120 -8.24 -15.35 13.14
N THR A 121 -8.11 -16.63 12.83
CA THR A 121 -7.62 -17.64 13.78
C THR A 121 -6.20 -17.35 14.22
N GLN A 122 -5.31 -17.07 13.27
CA GLN A 122 -3.93 -16.69 13.55
C GLN A 122 -3.84 -15.36 14.30
N TYR A 123 -4.67 -14.36 13.93
CA TYR A 123 -4.76 -13.11 14.65
C TYR A 123 -5.09 -13.32 16.14
N ALA A 124 -6.12 -14.13 16.43
CA ALA A 124 -6.51 -14.43 17.81
C ALA A 124 -5.39 -15.12 18.62
N ILE A 125 -4.61 -16.01 17.97
CA ILE A 125 -3.47 -16.69 18.60
C ILE A 125 -2.29 -15.70 18.76
N GLY A 126 -1.97 -14.93 17.73
CA GLY A 126 -0.86 -13.97 17.72
C GLY A 126 -1.04 -12.87 18.77
N LYS A 127 -2.26 -12.35 18.94
CA LYS A 127 -2.57 -11.36 20.00
C LYS A 127 -2.35 -11.87 21.42
N ILE A 128 -2.35 -13.19 21.64
CA ILE A 128 -2.11 -13.80 22.95
C ILE A 128 -0.62 -14.10 23.13
N ASN A 129 0.03 -14.67 22.13
CA ASN A 129 1.38 -15.24 22.24
C ASN A 129 2.47 -14.37 21.62
N GLY A 130 2.07 -13.43 20.73
CA GLY A 130 3.02 -12.74 19.87
C GLY A 130 3.63 -11.49 20.51
N SER A 131 4.87 -11.20 20.14
CA SER A 131 5.55 -9.94 20.43
C SER A 131 5.20 -8.85 19.44
N PHE A 132 4.87 -9.24 18.22
CA PHE A 132 4.36 -8.34 17.21
C PHE A 132 2.95 -7.88 17.58
N ASN A 133 2.69 -6.58 17.46
CA ASN A 133 1.40 -6.01 17.84
C ASN A 133 0.83 -5.10 16.74
N SER A 134 -0.13 -5.62 16.00
CA SER A 134 -0.82 -4.88 14.95
C SER A 134 -1.53 -3.60 15.42
N ASP A 135 -1.90 -3.48 16.71
CA ASP A 135 -2.50 -2.23 17.22
C ASP A 135 -1.49 -1.07 17.22
N ASN A 136 -0.20 -1.36 17.42
CA ASN A 136 0.85 -0.34 17.28
C ASN A 136 1.02 0.05 15.82
N VAL A 137 1.00 -0.94 14.93
CA VAL A 137 1.07 -0.71 13.48
C VAL A 137 -0.07 0.20 13.01
N MET A 138 -1.31 -0.08 13.44
CA MET A 138 -2.48 0.74 13.10
C MET A 138 -2.36 2.19 13.58
N LYS A 139 -1.70 2.45 14.72
CA LYS A 139 -1.42 3.83 15.19
C LYS A 139 -0.45 4.57 14.24
N HIS A 140 0.59 3.87 13.78
CA HIS A 140 1.56 4.44 12.83
C HIS A 140 0.91 4.65 11.46
N ILE A 141 0.09 3.70 10.96
CA ILE A 141 -0.68 3.86 9.72
C ILE A 141 -1.58 5.10 9.81
N LYS A 142 -2.32 5.25 10.93
CA LYS A 142 -3.15 6.43 11.14
C LYS A 142 -2.34 7.72 11.06
N HIS A 143 -1.19 7.77 11.71
CA HIS A 143 -0.36 8.97 11.67
C HIS A 143 0.14 9.29 10.25
N LEU A 144 0.66 8.29 9.55
CA LEU A 144 1.19 8.46 8.18
C LEU A 144 0.11 8.80 7.16
N SER A 145 -1.03 8.07 7.17
CA SER A 145 -2.05 8.18 6.12
C SER A 145 -3.15 9.21 6.41
N VAL A 146 -3.45 9.50 7.69
CA VAL A 146 -4.53 10.42 8.09
C VAL A 146 -3.98 11.76 8.57
N ASP A 147 -3.04 11.74 9.53
CA ASP A 147 -2.54 12.98 10.14
C ASP A 147 -1.58 13.71 9.18
N ILE A 148 -0.71 12.99 8.46
CA ILE A 148 0.17 13.53 7.41
C ILE A 148 -0.56 13.52 6.05
N GLY A 149 -1.14 12.39 5.65
CA GLY A 149 -1.83 12.22 4.38
C GLY A 149 -0.91 11.81 3.23
N PRO A 150 -1.18 12.24 1.97
CA PRO A 150 -0.39 11.87 0.80
C PRO A 150 1.09 12.21 0.96
N ARG A 151 1.94 11.23 0.69
CA ARG A 151 3.39 11.29 0.84
C ARG A 151 4.12 11.19 -0.50
N GLU A 152 3.61 11.91 -1.50
CA GLU A 152 4.22 11.90 -2.85
C GLU A 152 5.73 12.16 -2.76
N ALA A 153 6.52 11.33 -3.43
CA ALA A 153 7.98 11.47 -3.49
C ALA A 153 8.42 12.92 -3.82
N GLY A 154 9.31 13.51 -3.02
CA GLY A 154 9.78 14.89 -3.13
C GLY A 154 8.79 15.94 -2.63
N SER A 155 7.73 15.56 -1.92
CA SER A 155 6.78 16.48 -1.30
C SER A 155 7.11 16.77 0.17
N GLU A 156 6.45 17.79 0.71
CA GLU A 156 6.46 18.05 2.17
C GLU A 156 5.84 16.88 2.94
N GLY A 157 4.85 16.19 2.38
CA GLY A 157 4.24 15.01 2.99
C GLY A 157 5.22 13.84 3.12
N GLU A 158 6.01 13.56 2.07
CA GLU A 158 7.08 12.56 2.16
C GLU A 158 8.11 12.94 3.23
N ARG A 159 8.55 14.20 3.25
CA ARG A 159 9.52 14.68 4.24
C ARG A 159 8.98 14.56 5.67
N ALA A 160 7.73 14.94 5.93
CA ALA A 160 7.09 14.79 7.23
C ALA A 160 6.97 13.31 7.64
N GLY A 161 6.62 12.43 6.70
CA GLY A 161 6.61 10.98 6.91
C GLY A 161 7.99 10.45 7.30
N ALA A 162 9.03 10.86 6.57
CA ALA A 162 10.41 10.46 6.84
C ALA A 162 10.89 10.94 8.22
N GLU A 163 10.62 12.19 8.59
CA GLU A 163 10.97 12.74 9.90
C GLU A 163 10.25 12.02 11.04
N TYR A 164 8.99 11.66 10.85
CA TYR A 164 8.24 10.85 11.80
C TYR A 164 8.86 9.46 11.97
N ILE A 165 9.10 8.73 10.88
CA ILE A 165 9.71 7.40 10.88
C ILE A 165 11.07 7.44 11.57
N GLU A 166 11.91 8.42 11.20
CA GLU A 166 13.22 8.61 11.80
C GLU A 166 13.11 8.84 13.33
N SER A 167 12.19 9.69 13.77
CA SER A 167 11.98 9.99 15.19
C SER A 167 11.58 8.74 15.99
N VAL A 168 10.71 7.90 15.44
CA VAL A 168 10.29 6.62 16.04
C VAL A 168 11.48 5.68 16.16
N LEU A 169 12.25 5.47 15.08
CA LEU A 169 13.39 4.58 15.06
C LEU A 169 14.53 5.06 15.99
N LYS A 170 14.77 6.37 16.07
CA LYS A 170 15.67 6.97 17.07
C LYS A 170 15.22 6.70 18.50
N SER A 171 13.91 6.75 18.78
CA SER A 171 13.37 6.48 20.12
C SER A 171 13.62 5.03 20.58
N TYR A 172 13.81 4.10 19.63
CA TYR A 172 14.20 2.72 19.89
C TYR A 172 15.71 2.52 20.01
N GLY A 173 16.51 3.59 19.84
CA GLY A 173 17.97 3.56 20.02
C GLY A 173 18.75 3.15 18.77
N TYR A 174 18.15 3.21 17.59
CA TYR A 174 18.84 2.98 16.32
C TYR A 174 19.68 4.20 15.91
N GLU A 175 20.81 3.94 15.25
CA GLU A 175 21.52 4.96 14.48
C GLU A 175 20.73 5.21 13.19
N THR A 176 20.28 6.45 12.94
CA THR A 176 19.40 6.76 11.81
C THR A 176 20.01 7.80 10.88
N LYS A 177 19.62 7.72 9.60
CA LYS A 177 19.98 8.68 8.56
C LYS A 177 18.80 8.88 7.61
N ILE A 178 18.45 10.13 7.34
CA ILE A 178 17.65 10.50 6.18
C ILE A 178 18.63 10.67 5.00
N GLU A 179 18.47 9.82 3.97
CA GLU A 179 19.29 9.82 2.78
C GLU A 179 18.51 10.43 1.61
N GLU A 180 19.07 11.42 0.94
CA GLU A 180 18.43 12.13 -0.17
C GLU A 180 18.83 11.52 -1.51
N ALA A 181 17.87 11.00 -2.27
CA ALA A 181 18.06 10.47 -3.60
C ALA A 181 17.54 11.46 -4.66
N PRO A 182 18.27 11.70 -5.76
CA PRO A 182 17.80 12.54 -6.86
C PRO A 182 16.55 11.94 -7.51
N ARG A 183 15.53 12.75 -7.75
CA ARG A 183 14.36 12.36 -8.55
C ARG A 183 14.16 13.28 -9.76
N SER A 184 13.31 12.83 -10.68
CA SER A 184 12.86 13.65 -11.79
C SER A 184 12.03 14.86 -11.31
N ASN A 185 11.64 15.73 -12.21
CA ASN A 185 10.76 16.85 -11.90
C ASN A 185 9.43 16.37 -11.28
N ARG A 186 8.91 17.13 -10.31
CA ARG A 186 7.61 16.92 -9.69
C ARG A 186 6.61 17.96 -10.21
N VAL A 187 5.39 17.55 -10.50
CA VAL A 187 4.30 18.49 -10.79
C VAL A 187 3.52 18.72 -9.51
N GLU A 188 3.67 19.91 -8.94
CA GLU A 188 2.87 20.33 -7.80
C GLU A 188 1.49 20.80 -8.23
N LEU A 189 0.47 20.25 -7.60
CA LEU A 189 -0.93 20.46 -7.94
C LEU A 189 -1.67 21.00 -6.73
N ILE A 190 -2.29 22.18 -6.86
CA ILE A 190 -3.04 22.81 -5.78
C ILE A 190 -4.38 23.31 -6.34
N LEU A 191 -5.49 22.83 -5.78
CA LEU A 191 -6.81 23.40 -5.93
C LEU A 191 -7.34 23.77 -4.55
N LYS A 192 -7.44 25.07 -4.28
CA LYS A 192 -8.01 25.59 -3.03
C LYS A 192 -9.37 26.21 -3.30
N VAL A 193 -10.34 25.89 -2.47
CA VAL A 193 -11.65 26.54 -2.45
C VAL A 193 -11.60 27.70 -1.48
N LEU A 194 -11.38 28.91 -1.99
CA LEU A 194 -11.17 30.12 -1.16
C LEU A 194 -12.44 30.50 -0.38
N SER A 195 -13.60 30.26 -0.96
CA SER A 195 -14.92 30.45 -0.34
C SER A 195 -15.26 29.40 0.74
N ASP A 196 -14.41 28.38 0.93
CA ASP A 196 -14.58 27.30 1.93
C ASP A 196 -13.26 27.09 2.72
N ASN A 197 -12.86 28.11 3.48
CA ASN A 197 -11.70 28.06 4.39
C ASN A 197 -10.39 27.56 3.75
N ASN A 198 -10.15 27.85 2.48
CA ASN A 198 -9.00 27.36 1.72
C ASN A 198 -8.91 25.82 1.65
N LYS A 199 -10.05 25.13 1.70
CA LYS A 199 -10.11 23.69 1.57
C LYS A 199 -9.38 23.24 0.31
N LYS A 200 -8.43 22.33 0.47
CA LYS A 200 -7.71 21.71 -0.65
C LYS A 200 -8.51 20.53 -1.20
N LEU A 201 -8.57 20.42 -2.52
CA LEU A 201 -9.21 19.30 -3.21
C LEU A 201 -8.17 18.55 -4.06
N PRO A 202 -8.31 17.23 -4.20
CA PRO A 202 -7.47 16.43 -5.09
C PRO A 202 -7.76 16.79 -6.54
N LEU A 203 -6.69 16.83 -7.36
CA LEU A 203 -6.82 17.11 -8.79
C LEU A 203 -5.69 16.40 -9.57
N ARG A 204 -5.92 16.22 -10.87
CA ARG A 204 -4.92 15.73 -11.80
C ARG A 204 -4.73 16.76 -12.92
N ALA A 205 -3.49 17.15 -13.20
CA ALA A 205 -3.17 17.96 -14.37
C ALA A 205 -3.41 17.18 -15.67
N VAL A 206 -3.94 17.86 -16.68
CA VAL A 206 -4.18 17.24 -17.99
C VAL A 206 -2.94 17.44 -18.86
N SER A 207 -2.40 16.34 -19.38
CA SER A 207 -1.22 16.37 -20.26
C SER A 207 -1.44 17.25 -21.49
N GLY A 208 -0.45 18.08 -21.81
CA GLY A 208 -0.51 19.04 -22.94
C GLY A 208 -1.19 20.37 -22.61
N ALA A 209 -1.73 20.56 -21.40
CA ALA A 209 -2.14 21.86 -20.91
C ALA A 209 -0.94 22.61 -20.30
N PRO A 210 -0.92 23.96 -20.35
CA PRO A 210 0.15 24.75 -19.77
C PRO A 210 0.09 24.73 -18.24
N GLN A 211 1.24 24.96 -17.63
CA GLN A 211 1.35 25.27 -16.22
C GLN A 211 0.78 26.66 -15.91
N THR A 212 0.50 26.89 -14.65
CA THR A 212 0.13 28.22 -14.17
C THR A 212 1.38 29.09 -13.94
N THR A 213 1.24 30.40 -14.01
CA THR A 213 2.28 31.37 -13.65
C THR A 213 2.12 31.83 -12.20
N GLY A 214 3.20 32.26 -11.58
CA GLY A 214 3.18 32.79 -10.20
C GLY A 214 2.56 31.80 -9.22
N ASP A 215 1.63 32.26 -8.40
CA ASP A 215 0.93 31.44 -7.40
C ASP A 215 -0.31 30.71 -7.94
N GLY A 216 -0.46 30.66 -9.24
CA GLY A 216 -1.62 30.06 -9.90
C GLY A 216 -2.60 31.10 -10.43
N ILE A 217 -3.76 30.62 -10.84
CA ILE A 217 -4.88 31.45 -11.25
C ILE A 217 -5.97 31.42 -10.16
N THR A 218 -6.54 32.59 -9.89
CA THR A 218 -7.70 32.73 -8.99
C THR A 218 -8.90 33.21 -9.77
N GLY A 219 -10.06 32.61 -9.55
CA GLY A 219 -11.28 33.00 -10.21
C GLY A 219 -12.52 32.28 -9.69
N ASN A 220 -13.67 32.88 -9.98
CA ASN A 220 -14.94 32.23 -9.72
C ASN A 220 -15.16 31.07 -10.70
N ILE A 221 -15.82 30.03 -10.23
CA ILE A 221 -16.27 28.93 -11.07
C ILE A 221 -17.46 29.35 -11.95
N TYR A 222 -17.42 28.93 -13.21
CA TYR A 222 -18.53 29.01 -14.15
C TYR A 222 -18.93 27.58 -14.54
N HIS A 223 -20.15 27.14 -14.20
CA HIS A 223 -20.66 25.84 -14.60
C HIS A 223 -21.07 25.83 -16.06
N ALA A 224 -20.35 25.11 -16.89
CA ALA A 224 -20.56 24.99 -18.34
C ALA A 224 -21.12 23.61 -18.73
N GLY A 225 -21.92 22.98 -17.87
CA GLY A 225 -22.67 21.75 -18.18
C GLY A 225 -21.80 20.69 -18.88
N ALA A 226 -22.20 20.25 -20.08
CA ALA A 226 -21.49 19.31 -20.90
C ALA A 226 -20.31 19.92 -21.70
N GLY A 227 -20.15 21.25 -21.66
CA GLY A 227 -19.10 21.98 -22.37
C GLY A 227 -19.35 22.17 -23.86
N GLN A 228 -20.65 22.11 -24.28
CA GLN A 228 -21.06 22.46 -25.64
C GLN A 228 -20.91 23.97 -25.86
N PRO A 229 -20.78 24.46 -27.10
CA PRO A 229 -20.74 25.89 -27.37
C PRO A 229 -21.94 26.65 -26.77
N SER A 230 -23.14 26.05 -26.76
CA SER A 230 -24.36 26.61 -26.19
C SER A 230 -24.35 26.73 -24.66
N ASP A 231 -23.47 26.00 -23.98
CA ASP A 231 -23.38 26.01 -22.51
C ASP A 231 -22.60 27.23 -22.00
N PHE A 232 -21.97 27.98 -22.91
CA PHE A 232 -21.15 29.15 -22.58
C PHE A 232 -21.90 30.45 -22.92
N THR A 233 -21.90 31.33 -21.95
CA THR A 233 -22.39 32.72 -22.11
C THR A 233 -21.25 33.72 -21.87
N ALA A 234 -21.46 34.99 -22.07
CA ALA A 234 -20.49 36.04 -21.77
C ALA A 234 -20.02 36.02 -20.30
N ALA A 235 -20.79 35.42 -19.39
CA ALA A 235 -20.45 35.26 -17.98
C ALA A 235 -19.28 34.28 -17.72
N ALA A 236 -18.87 33.47 -18.70
CA ALA A 236 -17.71 32.58 -18.59
C ALA A 236 -16.38 33.34 -18.66
N ARG A 237 -16.38 34.53 -19.25
CA ARG A 237 -15.15 35.32 -19.41
C ARG A 237 -14.51 35.67 -18.06
N GLY A 238 -13.20 35.36 -17.96
CA GLY A 238 -12.41 35.60 -16.75
C GLY A 238 -12.70 34.65 -15.59
N LYS A 239 -13.45 33.57 -15.85
CA LYS A 239 -13.76 32.54 -14.84
C LYS A 239 -13.09 31.20 -15.15
N ILE A 240 -13.08 30.30 -14.18
CA ILE A 240 -12.63 28.92 -14.34
C ILE A 240 -13.87 28.08 -14.72
N ALA A 241 -13.83 27.48 -15.91
CA ALA A 241 -14.96 26.69 -16.42
C ALA A 241 -14.99 25.31 -15.74
N LEU A 242 -16.08 24.96 -15.11
CA LEU A 242 -16.39 23.64 -14.55
C LEU A 242 -17.24 22.87 -15.56
N ILE A 243 -16.72 21.74 -16.05
CA ILE A 243 -17.32 20.99 -17.17
C ILE A 243 -17.42 19.52 -16.79
N GLN A 244 -18.58 18.89 -17.04
CA GLN A 244 -18.75 17.46 -16.85
C GLN A 244 -18.02 16.67 -17.92
N ASN A 245 -17.35 15.59 -17.55
CA ASN A 245 -16.74 14.64 -18.49
C ASN A 245 -17.83 13.89 -19.31
N GLY A 246 -17.45 13.32 -20.47
CA GLY A 246 -18.37 12.61 -21.36
C GLY A 246 -19.05 13.52 -22.40
N GLY A 247 -19.85 12.92 -23.27
CA GLY A 247 -20.46 13.63 -24.41
C GLY A 247 -19.45 13.92 -25.52
N ILE A 248 -19.00 15.17 -25.64
CA ILE A 248 -17.96 15.57 -26.60
C ILE A 248 -16.55 15.35 -26.02
N THR A 249 -15.51 15.37 -26.86
CA THR A 249 -14.12 15.18 -26.44
C THR A 249 -13.66 16.26 -25.44
N ALA A 250 -12.74 15.90 -24.54
CA ALA A 250 -12.18 16.87 -23.61
C ALA A 250 -11.47 18.03 -24.34
N GLY A 251 -10.81 17.76 -25.47
CA GLY A 251 -10.22 18.80 -26.31
C GLY A 251 -11.26 19.80 -26.82
N ALA A 252 -12.42 19.34 -27.32
CA ALA A 252 -13.50 20.22 -27.76
C ALA A 252 -14.08 21.06 -26.62
N LYS A 253 -14.27 20.47 -25.43
CA LYS A 253 -14.70 21.20 -24.22
C LYS A 253 -13.75 22.35 -23.89
N VAL A 254 -12.46 22.08 -23.90
CA VAL A 254 -11.41 23.07 -23.61
C VAL A 254 -11.36 24.16 -24.68
N GLN A 255 -11.51 23.82 -25.97
CA GLN A 255 -11.62 24.81 -27.06
C GLN A 255 -12.81 25.75 -26.87
N ASN A 256 -13.98 25.21 -26.53
CA ASN A 256 -15.19 26.01 -26.28
C ASN A 256 -15.00 26.94 -25.07
N ALA A 257 -14.37 26.45 -23.98
CA ALA A 257 -14.04 27.28 -22.81
C ALA A 257 -13.08 28.42 -23.15
N MET A 258 -12.02 28.15 -23.94
CA MET A 258 -11.10 29.18 -24.41
C MET A 258 -11.81 30.22 -25.29
N ALA A 259 -12.65 29.79 -26.21
CA ALA A 259 -13.43 30.69 -27.08
C ALA A 259 -14.40 31.61 -26.27
N ALA A 260 -14.90 31.12 -25.14
CA ALA A 260 -15.73 31.89 -24.20
C ALA A 260 -14.91 32.82 -23.29
N GLY A 261 -13.58 32.78 -23.35
CA GLY A 261 -12.69 33.60 -22.54
C GLY A 261 -12.49 33.10 -21.11
N ALA A 262 -12.67 31.81 -20.85
CA ALA A 262 -12.31 31.21 -19.56
C ALA A 262 -10.80 31.28 -19.31
N ILE A 263 -10.39 31.39 -18.05
CA ILE A 263 -8.98 31.49 -17.64
C ILE A 263 -8.38 30.16 -17.20
N GLY A 264 -9.21 29.12 -17.04
CA GLY A 264 -8.84 27.76 -16.71
C GLY A 264 -10.02 26.81 -16.84
N VAL A 265 -9.76 25.51 -16.81
CA VAL A 265 -10.79 24.46 -16.92
C VAL A 265 -10.61 23.42 -15.85
N LEU A 266 -11.70 23.09 -15.15
CA LEU A 266 -11.83 21.92 -14.30
C LEU A 266 -12.84 20.96 -14.95
N ILE A 267 -12.40 19.76 -15.30
CA ILE A 267 -13.28 18.69 -15.82
C ILE A 267 -13.56 17.73 -14.67
N TYR A 268 -14.82 17.64 -14.24
CA TYR A 268 -15.21 16.68 -13.22
C TYR A 268 -15.73 15.38 -13.83
N ASP A 269 -15.50 14.26 -13.15
CA ASP A 269 -15.93 12.95 -13.65
C ASP A 269 -17.45 12.86 -13.72
N ASN A 270 -17.94 12.01 -14.61
CA ASN A 270 -19.36 11.65 -14.74
C ASN A 270 -19.66 10.26 -14.13
N GLN A 271 -18.64 9.58 -13.61
CA GLN A 271 -18.74 8.26 -12.98
C GLN A 271 -18.19 8.32 -11.56
N ASP A 272 -18.75 7.51 -10.68
CA ASP A 272 -18.22 7.29 -9.34
C ASP A 272 -17.01 6.37 -9.44
N ARG A 273 -15.82 6.93 -9.27
CA ARG A 273 -14.54 6.24 -9.29
C ARG A 273 -13.72 6.62 -8.06
N PHE A 274 -12.87 5.73 -7.62
CA PHE A 274 -11.92 6.02 -6.55
C PHE A 274 -10.71 6.84 -7.02
N THR A 275 -10.46 6.84 -8.32
CA THR A 275 -9.33 7.55 -8.95
C THR A 275 -9.75 8.86 -9.61
N LEU A 276 -8.83 9.79 -9.74
CA LEU A 276 -9.03 11.01 -10.52
C LEU A 276 -9.09 10.68 -12.03
N PRO A 277 -10.08 11.25 -12.76
CA PRO A 277 -10.28 10.92 -14.17
C PRO A 277 -9.08 11.35 -15.01
N SER A 278 -8.71 10.50 -15.97
CA SER A 278 -7.72 10.81 -17.00
C SER A 278 -8.44 11.17 -18.32
N VAL A 279 -8.10 12.31 -18.88
CA VAL A 279 -8.67 12.77 -20.15
C VAL A 279 -7.56 13.12 -21.14
N SER A 280 -7.87 12.96 -22.43
CA SER A 280 -6.96 13.33 -23.52
C SER A 280 -7.48 14.55 -24.27
N LEU A 281 -6.60 15.53 -24.47
CA LEU A 281 -6.91 16.72 -25.30
C LEU A 281 -6.74 16.44 -26.81
N GLY A 282 -6.23 15.27 -27.19
CA GLY A 282 -5.92 14.96 -28.58
C GLY A 282 -4.88 15.94 -29.17
N SER A 283 -5.20 16.58 -30.29
CA SER A 283 -4.36 17.58 -30.92
C SER A 283 -4.51 19.00 -30.36
N VAL A 284 -5.45 19.21 -29.44
CA VAL A 284 -5.69 20.53 -28.84
C VAL A 284 -4.53 20.93 -27.93
N ARG A 285 -4.05 22.16 -28.12
CA ARG A 285 -2.99 22.76 -27.29
C ARG A 285 -3.57 24.02 -26.65
N PRO A 286 -4.12 23.93 -25.44
CA PRO A 286 -4.69 25.08 -24.77
C PRO A 286 -3.62 26.09 -24.33
N ASN A 287 -4.02 27.34 -24.20
CA ASN A 287 -3.23 28.40 -23.58
C ASN A 287 -3.67 28.71 -22.15
N ILE A 288 -4.59 27.90 -21.58
CA ILE A 288 -5.07 27.97 -20.21
C ILE A 288 -4.86 26.64 -19.49
N PRO A 289 -4.66 26.64 -18.15
CA PRO A 289 -4.50 25.42 -17.38
C PRO A 289 -5.76 24.56 -17.39
N VAL A 290 -5.58 23.25 -17.44
CA VAL A 290 -6.66 22.25 -17.41
C VAL A 290 -6.35 21.18 -16.37
N ALA A 291 -7.30 20.89 -15.51
CA ALA A 291 -7.21 19.81 -14.55
C ALA A 291 -8.51 19.00 -14.48
N THR A 292 -8.42 17.80 -13.94
CA THR A 292 -9.58 16.97 -13.63
C THR A 292 -9.76 16.85 -12.14
N ILE A 293 -11.02 16.69 -11.70
CA ILE A 293 -11.43 16.47 -10.32
C ILE A 293 -12.46 15.34 -10.24
N THR A 294 -12.75 14.86 -9.03
CA THR A 294 -13.72 13.79 -8.82
C THR A 294 -15.14 14.24 -9.20
N LYS A 295 -16.04 13.29 -9.46
CA LYS A 295 -17.49 13.54 -9.63
C LYS A 295 -18.06 14.24 -8.39
N LYS A 296 -17.77 13.72 -7.21
CA LYS A 296 -18.22 14.24 -5.91
C LYS A 296 -17.86 15.72 -5.73
N ASP A 297 -16.61 16.10 -6.03
CA ASP A 297 -16.17 17.49 -5.88
C ASP A 297 -16.80 18.39 -6.94
N GLY A 298 -16.96 17.90 -8.18
CA GLY A 298 -17.65 18.63 -9.25
C GLY A 298 -19.11 18.90 -8.93
N GLU A 299 -19.85 17.88 -8.48
CA GLU A 299 -21.26 18.02 -8.05
C GLU A 299 -21.41 18.92 -6.82
N ALA A 300 -20.44 18.87 -5.89
CA ALA A 300 -20.40 19.78 -4.75
C ALA A 300 -20.25 21.24 -5.21
N PHE A 301 -19.39 21.52 -6.19
CA PHE A 301 -19.29 22.85 -6.79
C PHE A 301 -20.60 23.29 -7.46
N VAL A 302 -21.24 22.41 -8.25
CA VAL A 302 -22.55 22.71 -8.86
C VAL A 302 -23.58 23.06 -7.80
N SER A 303 -23.63 22.30 -6.71
CA SER A 303 -24.54 22.58 -5.57
C SER A 303 -24.22 23.91 -4.87
N GLN A 304 -22.94 24.23 -4.66
CA GLN A 304 -22.51 25.48 -4.03
C GLN A 304 -22.85 26.70 -4.91
N LEU A 305 -22.69 26.58 -6.23
CA LEU A 305 -23.05 27.65 -7.18
C LEU A 305 -24.53 28.05 -7.16
N SER A 306 -25.44 27.16 -6.76
CA SER A 306 -26.85 27.50 -6.55
C SER A 306 -27.07 28.42 -5.34
N LYS A 307 -26.10 28.51 -4.43
CA LYS A 307 -26.17 29.32 -3.20
C LYS A 307 -25.33 30.60 -3.28
N GLY A 308 -24.43 30.71 -4.25
CA GLY A 308 -23.59 31.90 -4.44
C GLY A 308 -22.36 31.59 -5.30
N ASN A 309 -21.48 32.58 -5.38
CA ASN A 309 -20.21 32.41 -6.11
C ASN A 309 -19.26 31.44 -5.36
N VAL A 310 -18.54 30.63 -6.14
CA VAL A 310 -17.49 29.76 -5.63
C VAL A 310 -16.18 30.24 -6.21
N GLU A 311 -15.29 30.75 -5.38
CA GLU A 311 -13.96 31.22 -5.78
C GLU A 311 -12.92 30.15 -5.45
N VAL A 312 -12.05 29.85 -6.43
CA VAL A 312 -10.98 28.86 -6.29
C VAL A 312 -9.63 29.41 -6.77
N GLN A 313 -8.56 28.86 -6.22
CA GLN A 313 -7.20 29.03 -6.70
C GLN A 313 -6.72 27.71 -7.28
N LEU A 314 -6.30 27.72 -8.56
CA LEU A 314 -5.71 26.57 -9.25
C LEU A 314 -4.24 26.85 -9.53
N SER A 315 -3.34 26.00 -9.03
CA SER A 315 -1.90 26.07 -9.32
C SER A 315 -1.41 24.72 -9.85
N ILE A 316 -0.70 24.77 -10.96
CA ILE A 316 -0.04 23.64 -11.63
C ILE A 316 1.39 24.09 -11.92
N LYS A 317 2.37 23.55 -11.20
CA LYS A 317 3.79 23.95 -11.31
C LYS A 317 4.68 22.73 -11.46
N THR A 318 5.65 22.77 -12.35
CA THR A 318 6.75 21.80 -12.36
C THR A 318 7.88 22.31 -11.46
N LEU A 319 8.20 21.55 -10.45
CA LEU A 319 9.34 21.74 -9.59
C LEU A 319 10.50 20.91 -10.12
N THR A 320 11.66 21.56 -10.32
CA THR A 320 12.88 20.91 -10.84
C THR A 320 13.86 20.60 -9.70
N ASN A 321 14.83 19.73 -9.96
CA ASN A 321 15.88 19.36 -8.99
C ASN A 321 15.31 18.84 -7.67
N GLN A 322 14.24 18.07 -7.74
CA GLN A 322 13.61 17.49 -6.57
C GLN A 322 14.41 16.28 -6.06
N LYS A 323 14.22 15.94 -4.82
CA LYS A 323 14.80 14.78 -4.16
C LYS A 323 13.68 14.00 -3.50
N THR A 324 13.81 12.69 -3.49
CA THR A 324 13.07 11.81 -2.61
C THR A 324 13.97 11.40 -1.45
N VAL A 325 13.43 10.82 -0.40
CA VAL A 325 14.20 10.52 0.82
C VAL A 325 14.01 9.08 1.27
N ASN A 326 15.10 8.44 1.66
CA ASN A 326 15.07 7.17 2.39
C ASN A 326 15.27 7.44 3.88
N VAL A 327 14.67 6.63 4.73
CA VAL A 327 15.02 6.55 6.16
C VAL A 327 15.72 5.24 6.41
N ILE A 328 16.98 5.29 6.79
CA ILE A 328 17.80 4.12 7.10
C ILE A 328 18.10 4.12 8.59
N ALA A 329 17.73 3.04 9.29
CA ALA A 329 18.07 2.83 10.69
C ALA A 329 18.92 1.58 10.85
N VAL A 330 20.01 1.68 11.59
CA VAL A 330 21.03 0.65 11.70
C VAL A 330 21.24 0.23 13.15
N LYS A 331 21.28 -1.07 13.37
CA LYS A 331 21.74 -1.67 14.62
C LYS A 331 22.96 -2.52 14.35
N LYS A 332 24.11 -2.01 14.76
CA LYS A 332 25.40 -2.73 14.62
C LYS A 332 25.68 -3.59 15.86
N PRO A 333 26.21 -4.80 15.68
CA PRO A 333 26.69 -5.61 16.80
C PRO A 333 27.93 -4.96 17.43
N LYS A 334 28.09 -5.13 18.73
CA LYS A 334 29.24 -4.58 19.46
C LYS A 334 30.48 -5.45 19.24
N GLY A 335 31.61 -4.82 18.89
CA GLY A 335 32.91 -5.47 18.81
C GLY A 335 33.08 -6.46 17.65
N ILE A 336 32.19 -6.44 16.67
CA ILE A 336 32.27 -7.29 15.46
C ILE A 336 32.57 -6.40 14.26
N GLU A 337 33.73 -6.65 13.65
CA GLU A 337 34.09 -6.01 12.39
C GLU A 337 33.43 -6.77 11.22
N ASN A 338 32.86 -6.01 10.26
CA ASN A 338 32.26 -6.55 9.05
C ASN A 338 31.17 -7.62 9.29
N PRO A 339 30.14 -7.36 10.11
CA PRO A 339 29.06 -8.29 10.35
C PRO A 339 28.25 -8.57 9.10
N GLU A 340 27.58 -9.71 9.04
CA GLU A 340 26.52 -9.95 8.04
C GLU A 340 25.39 -8.97 8.22
N ILE A 341 24.80 -8.51 7.11
CA ILE A 341 23.77 -7.46 7.07
C ILE A 341 22.43 -8.08 6.67
N TYR A 342 21.38 -7.75 7.42
CA TYR A 342 20.01 -8.18 7.19
C TYR A 342 19.11 -6.97 7.02
N TYR A 343 18.48 -6.82 5.86
CA TYR A 343 17.58 -5.71 5.57
C TYR A 343 16.13 -6.07 5.80
N ILE A 344 15.42 -5.14 6.42
CA ILE A 344 13.97 -5.10 6.55
C ILE A 344 13.52 -3.81 5.86
N GLY A 345 12.78 -3.92 4.77
CA GLY A 345 12.42 -2.83 3.89
C GLY A 345 10.92 -2.60 3.75
N SER A 346 10.56 -1.38 3.37
CA SER A 346 9.23 -0.90 2.98
C SER A 346 9.42 0.34 2.11
N HIS A 347 8.34 0.92 1.56
CA HIS A 347 8.45 2.26 1.01
C HIS A 347 7.60 3.28 1.79
N LEU A 348 8.08 4.52 1.87
CA LEU A 348 7.42 5.56 2.67
C LEU A 348 6.55 6.50 1.84
N ASP A 349 6.81 6.61 0.55
CA ASP A 349 6.02 7.45 -0.35
C ASP A 349 4.67 6.79 -0.72
N SER A 350 3.79 7.58 -1.27
CA SER A 350 2.52 7.17 -1.87
C SER A 350 2.31 7.94 -3.17
N VAL A 351 1.39 7.51 -4.02
CA VAL A 351 1.02 8.33 -5.18
C VAL A 351 0.44 9.68 -4.75
N ALA A 352 0.56 10.70 -5.60
CA ALA A 352 0.37 12.11 -5.30
C ALA A 352 -0.93 12.49 -4.56
N PHE A 353 -1.97 11.72 -4.66
CA PHE A 353 -3.31 12.05 -4.14
C PHE A 353 -3.87 11.00 -3.17
N ALA A 354 -3.23 9.82 -3.07
CA ALA A 354 -3.69 8.76 -2.19
C ALA A 354 -3.19 8.99 -0.75
N PRO A 355 -4.05 8.77 0.26
CA PRO A 355 -3.59 8.71 1.64
C PRO A 355 -2.52 7.64 1.86
N GLY A 356 -2.51 6.58 1.04
CA GLY A 356 -1.51 5.52 1.07
C GLY A 356 -1.52 4.76 2.39
N ALA A 357 -2.71 4.34 2.85
CA ALA A 357 -2.83 3.64 4.14
C ALA A 357 -2.36 2.20 4.04
N ASN A 358 -2.74 1.51 2.98
CA ASN A 358 -2.22 0.18 2.69
C ASN A 358 -0.94 0.27 1.84
N ASP A 359 -0.87 1.20 0.89
CA ASP A 359 0.23 1.41 -0.07
C ASP A 359 1.00 2.73 0.23
N ASP A 360 2.11 2.79 1.02
CA ASP A 360 2.61 1.68 1.83
C ASP A 360 2.83 2.12 3.29
N ALA A 361 1.87 2.86 3.88
CA ALA A 361 1.96 3.07 5.32
C ALA A 361 1.85 1.75 6.10
N SER A 362 1.20 0.70 5.54
CA SER A 362 1.07 -0.60 6.18
C SER A 362 2.41 -1.32 6.31
N GLY A 363 3.20 -1.42 5.25
CA GLY A 363 4.53 -2.02 5.29
C GLY A 363 5.51 -1.20 6.12
N THR A 364 5.52 0.13 5.95
CA THR A 364 6.36 1.03 6.74
C THR A 364 6.06 0.95 8.24
N SER A 365 4.78 0.86 8.62
CA SER A 365 4.40 0.71 10.04
C SER A 365 4.73 -0.69 10.58
N THR A 366 4.62 -1.72 9.76
CA THR A 366 5.08 -3.08 10.09
C THR A 366 6.59 -3.11 10.32
N LEU A 367 7.37 -2.43 9.48
CA LEU A 367 8.82 -2.23 9.67
C LEU A 367 9.13 -1.57 11.03
N MET A 368 8.40 -0.50 11.39
CA MET A 368 8.61 0.20 12.66
C MET A 368 8.30 -0.69 13.87
N GLU A 369 7.27 -1.53 13.79
CA GLU A 369 6.94 -2.48 14.88
C GLU A 369 7.99 -3.59 14.98
N LEU A 370 8.48 -4.12 13.86
CA LEU A 370 9.62 -5.05 13.86
C LEU A 370 10.86 -4.41 14.48
N ALA A 371 11.15 -3.14 14.14
CA ALA A 371 12.25 -2.41 14.75
C ALA A 371 12.06 -2.24 16.27
N ARG A 372 10.82 -2.01 16.75
CA ARG A 372 10.52 -1.96 18.19
C ARG A 372 10.90 -3.27 18.90
N ILE A 373 10.63 -4.41 18.29
CA ILE A 373 10.93 -5.72 18.89
C ILE A 373 12.44 -5.97 18.84
N PHE A 374 13.08 -5.76 17.70
CA PHE A 374 14.51 -5.99 17.54
C PHE A 374 15.42 -4.93 18.19
N LYS A 375 14.87 -3.90 18.86
CA LYS A 375 15.69 -2.91 19.56
C LYS A 375 16.62 -3.52 20.60
N ASP A 376 16.22 -4.63 21.22
CA ASP A 376 16.95 -5.32 22.26
C ASP A 376 17.83 -6.47 21.71
N TYR A 377 17.94 -6.63 20.37
CA TYR A 377 18.83 -7.58 19.76
C TYR A 377 20.30 -7.23 20.04
N ASP A 378 21.05 -8.16 20.61
CA ASP A 378 22.47 -8.03 21.01
C ASP A 378 23.39 -9.09 20.37
N GLY A 379 22.89 -9.74 19.31
CA GLY A 379 23.63 -10.77 18.56
C GLY A 379 24.74 -10.21 17.67
N ASP A 380 25.23 -11.04 16.76
CA ASP A 380 26.41 -10.80 15.93
C ASP A 380 26.11 -10.24 14.52
N LYS A 381 24.85 -9.98 14.18
CA LYS A 381 24.43 -9.49 12.87
C LYS A 381 24.12 -7.99 12.90
N GLU A 382 24.30 -7.33 11.77
CA GLU A 382 23.83 -5.95 11.56
C GLU A 382 22.42 -5.97 11.00
N LEU A 383 21.49 -5.27 11.67
CA LEU A 383 20.13 -5.08 11.19
C LEU A 383 19.97 -3.69 10.58
N ARG A 384 19.43 -3.63 9.36
CA ARG A 384 19.09 -2.38 8.68
C ARG A 384 17.61 -2.33 8.38
N PHE A 385 16.93 -1.34 8.95
CA PHE A 385 15.55 -1.01 8.66
C PHE A 385 15.54 0.15 7.67
N ALA A 386 14.95 -0.06 6.49
CA ALA A 386 15.01 0.89 5.39
C ALA A 386 13.60 1.19 4.85
N ALA A 387 13.10 2.40 5.12
CA ALA A 387 11.91 2.91 4.46
C ALA A 387 12.36 3.74 3.25
N PHE A 388 12.15 3.20 2.05
CA PHE A 388 12.60 3.81 0.81
C PHE A 388 11.60 4.84 0.28
N GLY A 389 12.09 5.91 -0.33
CA GLY A 389 11.26 6.89 -1.01
C GLY A 389 11.35 6.78 -2.52
N GLY A 390 10.29 7.23 -3.21
CA GLY A 390 10.24 7.18 -4.67
C GLY A 390 10.13 5.77 -5.24
N GLU A 391 9.54 4.84 -4.50
CA GLU A 391 9.16 3.52 -5.00
C GLU A 391 8.21 3.68 -6.19
N GLU A 392 7.19 4.51 -6.04
CA GLU A 392 6.16 4.86 -7.01
C GLU A 392 6.68 5.48 -8.31
N LEU A 393 7.95 5.86 -8.32
CA LEU A 393 8.66 6.39 -9.47
C LEU A 393 9.63 5.36 -10.10
N GLY A 394 9.52 4.10 -9.70
CA GLY A 394 10.37 3.00 -10.16
C GLY A 394 11.60 2.79 -9.29
N PHE A 395 11.41 2.73 -7.97
CA PHE A 395 12.41 2.32 -6.98
C PHE A 395 13.60 3.29 -6.87
N VAL A 396 13.33 4.59 -6.95
CA VAL A 396 14.39 5.62 -6.99
C VAL A 396 15.27 5.57 -5.75
N GLY A 397 14.66 5.50 -4.58
CA GLY A 397 15.37 5.49 -3.30
C GLY A 397 16.18 4.23 -3.08
N SER A 398 15.60 3.06 -3.29
CA SER A 398 16.31 1.78 -3.10
C SER A 398 17.42 1.57 -4.12
N LYS A 399 17.22 1.95 -5.39
CA LYS A 399 18.29 1.96 -6.39
C LYS A 399 19.44 2.86 -6.00
N TYR A 400 19.14 4.05 -5.49
CA TYR A 400 20.15 4.98 -5.01
C TYR A 400 20.89 4.40 -3.81
N HIS A 401 20.17 3.87 -2.83
CA HIS A 401 20.73 3.30 -1.61
C HIS A 401 21.70 2.15 -1.93
N ILE A 402 21.19 1.08 -2.58
CA ILE A 402 22.02 -0.10 -2.89
C ILE A 402 23.15 0.20 -3.87
N GLY A 403 22.95 1.21 -4.74
CA GLY A 403 23.97 1.66 -5.69
C GLY A 403 25.15 2.39 -5.04
N ASN A 404 24.94 2.95 -3.83
CA ASN A 404 25.97 3.66 -3.06
C ASN A 404 26.63 2.79 -1.97
N LEU A 405 26.18 1.55 -1.76
CA LEU A 405 26.87 0.61 -0.88
C LEU A 405 28.19 0.17 -1.51
N SER A 406 29.19 -0.05 -0.67
CA SER A 406 30.43 -0.67 -1.09
C SER A 406 30.21 -2.13 -1.55
N GLU A 407 31.08 -2.63 -2.42
CA GLU A 407 31.04 -4.04 -2.83
C GLU A 407 31.10 -5.00 -1.62
N ASP A 408 31.83 -4.61 -0.58
CA ASP A 408 31.93 -5.38 0.65
C ASP A 408 30.59 -5.42 1.41
N GLU A 409 29.90 -4.28 1.56
CA GLU A 409 28.57 -4.24 2.19
C GLU A 409 27.55 -5.07 1.40
N VAL A 410 27.57 -4.98 0.05
CA VAL A 410 26.69 -5.80 -0.79
C VAL A 410 26.96 -7.29 -0.56
N LYS A 411 28.23 -7.73 -0.52
CA LYS A 411 28.60 -9.14 -0.25
C LYS A 411 28.19 -9.63 1.14
N ARG A 412 28.25 -8.75 2.13
CA ARG A 412 27.81 -9.04 3.51
C ARG A 412 26.30 -9.03 3.67
N THR A 413 25.55 -8.42 2.75
CA THR A 413 24.08 -8.42 2.79
C THR A 413 23.55 -9.79 2.43
N LYS A 414 22.85 -10.42 3.35
CA LYS A 414 22.37 -11.81 3.23
C LYS A 414 20.96 -11.91 2.71
N VAL A 415 20.09 -10.97 3.12
CA VAL A 415 18.66 -10.95 2.77
C VAL A 415 18.11 -9.54 2.77
N GLN A 416 17.03 -9.35 2.01
CA GLN A 416 16.18 -8.18 2.11
C GLN A 416 14.71 -8.64 2.10
N PHE A 417 14.01 -8.40 3.21
CA PHE A 417 12.58 -8.59 3.37
C PHE A 417 11.87 -7.30 3.01
N GLN A 418 11.11 -7.27 1.93
CA GLN A 418 10.34 -6.08 1.52
C GLN A 418 8.88 -6.26 1.89
N MET A 419 8.35 -5.34 2.65
CA MET A 419 6.94 -5.29 3.03
C MET A 419 6.28 -4.16 2.28
N ASP A 420 5.18 -4.46 1.57
CA ASP A 420 4.46 -3.52 0.73
C ASP A 420 3.02 -4.01 0.63
N MET A 421 2.06 -3.16 1.00
CA MET A 421 0.64 -3.48 1.08
C MET A 421 0.34 -4.70 1.97
N THR A 422 0.82 -4.64 3.20
CA THR A 422 0.76 -5.78 4.15
C THR A 422 -0.58 -5.94 4.85
N GLY A 423 -1.56 -5.06 4.59
CA GLY A 423 -2.74 -4.95 5.43
C GLY A 423 -4.08 -4.76 4.72
N THR A 424 -4.25 -5.04 3.42
CA THR A 424 -5.56 -4.86 2.77
C THR A 424 -6.68 -5.58 3.54
N ALA A 425 -7.84 -4.94 3.72
CA ALA A 425 -9.03 -5.58 4.26
C ALA A 425 -9.87 -6.28 3.18
N TRP A 426 -9.58 -6.07 1.91
CA TRP A 426 -10.34 -6.61 0.80
C TRP A 426 -10.32 -8.15 0.79
N VAL A 427 -11.48 -8.77 1.00
CA VAL A 427 -11.63 -10.22 1.21
C VAL A 427 -10.97 -11.08 0.12
N PRO A 428 -11.12 -10.78 -1.18
CA PRO A 428 -10.51 -11.59 -2.22
C PRO A 428 -8.99 -11.70 -2.17
N ALA A 429 -8.27 -10.68 -1.65
CA ALA A 429 -6.82 -10.74 -1.45
C ALA A 429 -6.49 -11.67 -0.27
N SER A 430 -6.78 -12.96 -0.38
CA SER A 430 -6.80 -13.91 0.73
C SER A 430 -5.48 -14.63 1.00
N GLN A 431 -4.42 -14.37 0.23
CA GLN A 431 -3.11 -14.99 0.41
C GLN A 431 -2.00 -13.93 0.53
N LEU A 432 -1.05 -14.18 1.43
CA LEU A 432 0.17 -13.39 1.57
C LEU A 432 1.24 -13.95 0.63
N PHE A 433 1.43 -13.32 -0.51
CA PHE A 433 2.41 -13.75 -1.50
C PHE A 433 3.83 -13.37 -1.07
N ILE A 434 4.76 -14.33 -1.22
CA ILE A 434 6.21 -14.12 -1.11
C ILE A 434 6.74 -13.99 -2.54
N ASN A 435 6.80 -12.76 -3.04
CA ASN A 435 7.19 -12.52 -4.42
C ASN A 435 8.71 -12.36 -4.54
N THR A 436 9.32 -13.24 -5.31
CA THR A 436 10.71 -13.09 -5.75
C THR A 436 10.74 -12.56 -7.18
N VAL A 437 11.83 -11.90 -7.58
CA VAL A 437 11.94 -11.27 -8.90
C VAL A 437 11.85 -12.28 -10.04
N ASP A 438 12.38 -13.49 -9.84
CA ASP A 438 12.43 -14.57 -10.86
C ASP A 438 11.47 -15.74 -10.58
N GLY A 439 10.64 -15.64 -9.54
CA GLY A 439 9.69 -16.69 -9.13
C GLY A 439 10.34 -17.90 -8.46
N LYS A 440 11.66 -17.87 -8.24
CA LYS A 440 12.35 -18.98 -7.59
C LYS A 440 12.47 -18.77 -6.09
N SER A 441 12.38 -19.88 -5.36
CA SER A 441 12.61 -19.87 -3.93
C SER A 441 14.05 -19.44 -3.60
N ASN A 442 14.19 -18.54 -2.63
CA ASN A 442 15.47 -18.05 -2.12
C ASN A 442 15.50 -18.09 -0.58
N LEU A 443 16.56 -17.58 0.04
CA LEU A 443 16.73 -17.64 1.49
C LEU A 443 15.57 -16.96 2.24
N VAL A 444 15.01 -15.85 1.70
CA VAL A 444 13.87 -15.15 2.31
C VAL A 444 12.61 -16.03 2.30
N SER A 445 12.23 -16.58 1.15
CA SER A 445 11.04 -17.44 1.04
C SER A 445 11.19 -18.75 1.83
N GLN A 446 12.38 -19.32 1.85
CA GLN A 446 12.66 -20.55 2.60
C GLN A 446 12.54 -20.32 4.11
N SER A 447 13.17 -19.26 4.64
CA SER A 447 13.07 -18.93 6.07
C SER A 447 11.63 -18.58 6.47
N THR A 448 10.88 -17.91 5.58
CA THR A 448 9.47 -17.59 5.82
C THR A 448 8.62 -18.86 5.89
N HIS A 449 8.81 -19.84 5.01
CA HIS A 449 8.09 -21.11 5.08
C HIS A 449 8.45 -21.93 6.32
N GLN A 450 9.71 -21.89 6.76
CA GLN A 450 10.13 -22.53 8.03
C GLN A 450 9.49 -21.84 9.24
N ALA A 451 9.40 -20.50 9.21
CA ALA A 451 8.71 -19.75 10.24
C ALA A 451 7.22 -20.08 10.29
N ALA A 452 6.57 -20.13 9.13
CA ALA A 452 5.16 -20.51 9.01
C ALA A 452 4.88 -21.91 9.61
N GLU A 453 5.75 -22.87 9.34
CA GLU A 453 5.65 -24.23 9.91
C GLU A 453 5.74 -24.20 11.45
N LYS A 454 6.67 -23.43 12.01
CA LYS A 454 6.83 -23.29 13.47
C LYS A 454 5.64 -22.55 14.12
N LEU A 455 5.00 -21.66 13.39
CA LEU A 455 3.80 -20.92 13.82
C LEU A 455 2.49 -21.67 13.52
N ASP A 456 2.59 -22.89 12.97
CA ASP A 456 1.43 -23.64 12.51
C ASP A 456 0.58 -22.86 11.48
N ILE A 457 1.22 -22.09 10.58
CA ILE A 457 0.58 -21.40 9.46
C ILE A 457 0.67 -22.29 8.22
N ASN A 458 -0.48 -22.48 7.54
CA ASN A 458 -0.50 -23.27 6.31
C ASN A 458 0.33 -22.58 5.21
N LYS A 459 1.27 -23.30 4.60
CA LYS A 459 2.13 -22.80 3.51
C LYS A 459 1.34 -22.38 2.26
N ASP A 460 0.16 -22.94 2.03
CA ASP A 460 -0.70 -22.55 0.92
C ASP A 460 -1.19 -21.10 1.03
N LEU A 461 -1.17 -20.54 2.26
CA LEU A 461 -1.45 -19.12 2.52
C LEU A 461 -0.29 -18.20 2.08
N LEU A 462 0.90 -18.76 1.87
CA LEU A 462 2.15 -18.07 1.62
C LEU A 462 2.82 -18.54 0.30
N PRO A 463 2.15 -18.42 -0.86
CA PRO A 463 2.69 -18.90 -2.11
C PRO A 463 3.93 -18.09 -2.53
N VAL A 464 4.94 -18.78 -3.09
CA VAL A 464 6.07 -18.11 -3.76
C VAL A 464 5.69 -17.82 -5.19
N HIS A 465 5.84 -16.57 -5.61
CA HIS A 465 5.42 -16.13 -6.93
C HIS A 465 6.46 -15.20 -7.57
N MET A 466 6.29 -14.90 -8.85
CA MET A 466 7.14 -13.97 -9.58
C MET A 466 6.48 -12.59 -9.65
N LEU A 467 7.09 -11.59 -9.02
CA LEU A 467 6.71 -10.19 -9.18
C LEU A 467 7.96 -9.30 -9.02
N SER A 468 8.19 -8.43 -10.01
CA SER A 468 9.33 -7.50 -10.04
C SER A 468 8.85 -6.04 -9.97
N ARG A 469 8.05 -5.72 -8.94
CA ARG A 469 7.41 -4.41 -8.77
C ARG A 469 7.45 -3.98 -7.30
N SER A 470 8.60 -3.78 -6.72
CA SER A 470 8.86 -3.06 -5.48
C SER A 470 10.37 -3.02 -5.21
N ASP A 471 10.80 -2.45 -4.11
CA ASP A 471 12.19 -2.19 -3.73
C ASP A 471 13.07 -3.43 -3.50
N HIS A 472 12.51 -4.63 -3.54
CA HIS A 472 13.30 -5.88 -3.53
C HIS A 472 14.06 -6.11 -4.84
N VAL A 473 13.64 -5.46 -5.94
CA VAL A 473 14.25 -5.62 -7.28
C VAL A 473 15.70 -5.14 -7.32
N PRO A 474 16.05 -3.91 -6.88
CA PRO A 474 17.43 -3.45 -6.89
C PRO A 474 18.39 -4.32 -6.04
N PHE A 475 17.90 -4.92 -4.96
CA PHE A 475 18.68 -5.86 -4.15
C PHE A 475 18.93 -7.17 -4.90
N HIS A 476 17.90 -7.72 -5.54
CA HIS A 476 18.04 -8.91 -6.38
C HIS A 476 19.05 -8.69 -7.52
N GLU A 477 18.98 -7.53 -8.20
CA GLU A 477 19.92 -7.16 -9.29
C GLU A 477 21.38 -7.11 -8.81
N LYS A 478 21.64 -6.89 -7.52
CA LYS A 478 22.96 -6.95 -6.89
C LYS A 478 23.31 -8.35 -6.34
N GLY A 479 22.46 -9.35 -6.57
CA GLY A 479 22.68 -10.73 -6.13
C GLY A 479 22.28 -10.99 -4.66
N VAL A 480 21.57 -10.06 -4.02
CA VAL A 480 21.06 -10.24 -2.66
C VAL A 480 19.72 -11.01 -2.71
N PRO A 481 19.58 -12.13 -1.99
CA PRO A 481 18.29 -12.79 -1.82
C PRO A 481 17.25 -11.83 -1.25
N SER A 482 16.22 -11.51 -2.02
CA SER A 482 15.19 -10.56 -1.64
C SER A 482 13.80 -11.06 -2.03
N ALA A 483 12.78 -10.69 -1.27
CA ALA A 483 11.38 -10.99 -1.59
C ALA A 483 10.44 -9.92 -1.04
N LEU A 484 9.34 -9.73 -1.75
CA LEU A 484 8.24 -8.83 -1.43
C LEU A 484 7.10 -9.62 -0.77
N PHE A 485 6.61 -9.11 0.35
CA PHE A 485 5.43 -9.59 1.06
C PHE A 485 4.24 -8.68 0.78
N ILE A 486 3.22 -9.20 0.13
CA ILE A 486 2.02 -8.47 -0.28
C ILE A 486 0.80 -9.39 -0.28
N TRP A 487 -0.35 -8.89 0.22
CA TRP A 487 -1.61 -9.62 0.12
C TRP A 487 -2.25 -9.47 -1.25
N MET A 488 -2.63 -10.59 -1.88
CA MET A 488 -3.18 -10.63 -3.24
C MET A 488 -4.30 -11.67 -3.37
N GLU A 489 -5.13 -11.49 -4.41
CA GLU A 489 -6.13 -12.48 -4.80
C GLU A 489 -5.46 -13.72 -5.40
N PRO A 490 -5.75 -14.93 -4.90
CA PRO A 490 -5.17 -16.17 -5.44
C PRO A 490 -5.69 -16.50 -6.85
N GLY A 491 -4.85 -17.17 -7.65
CA GLY A 491 -5.22 -17.67 -8.97
C GLY A 491 -5.12 -16.66 -10.11
N THR A 492 -4.67 -15.45 -9.85
CA THR A 492 -4.38 -14.46 -10.90
C THR A 492 -3.00 -14.71 -11.53
N PRO A 493 -2.84 -14.50 -12.85
CA PRO A 493 -1.53 -14.64 -13.50
C PRO A 493 -0.50 -13.65 -12.94
N PRO A 494 0.81 -13.97 -13.02
CA PRO A 494 1.86 -13.04 -12.65
C PRO A 494 1.73 -11.69 -13.36
N GLY A 495 1.64 -10.60 -12.60
CA GLY A 495 1.51 -9.24 -13.14
C GLY A 495 0.10 -8.84 -13.58
N GLY A 496 -0.92 -9.70 -13.36
CA GLY A 496 -2.34 -9.40 -13.59
C GLY A 496 -3.18 -9.55 -12.32
N ALA A 497 -2.56 -9.74 -11.17
CA ALA A 497 -3.24 -9.88 -9.91
C ALA A 497 -3.97 -8.59 -9.55
N ASP A 498 -5.25 -8.70 -9.28
CA ASP A 498 -6.01 -7.66 -8.60
C ASP A 498 -5.52 -7.60 -7.15
N ILE A 499 -4.76 -6.57 -6.83
CA ILE A 499 -4.23 -6.39 -5.48
C ILE A 499 -5.39 -6.03 -4.56
N GLU A 500 -6.02 -4.91 -4.82
CA GLU A 500 -7.24 -4.43 -4.17
C GLU A 500 -7.86 -3.28 -4.98
N PRO A 501 -9.15 -2.99 -4.82
CA PRO A 501 -9.81 -1.93 -5.59
C PRO A 501 -9.37 -0.51 -5.18
N TYR A 502 -8.77 -0.37 -4.00
CA TYR A 502 -8.35 0.92 -3.43
C TYR A 502 -6.95 1.34 -3.86
N TYR A 503 -6.18 0.42 -4.46
CA TYR A 503 -4.81 0.63 -4.91
C TYR A 503 -4.68 1.88 -5.79
N HIS A 504 -3.70 2.73 -5.48
CA HIS A 504 -3.42 3.99 -6.18
C HIS A 504 -4.64 4.90 -6.30
N SER A 505 -5.47 4.96 -5.26
CA SER A 505 -6.72 5.70 -5.26
C SER A 505 -6.91 6.61 -4.04
N LEU A 506 -7.92 7.49 -4.12
CA LEU A 506 -8.34 8.35 -2.99
C LEU A 506 -8.95 7.55 -1.83
N GLU A 507 -9.30 6.29 -2.07
CA GLU A 507 -9.90 5.39 -1.09
C GLU A 507 -8.87 4.41 -0.48
N ASP A 508 -7.57 4.57 -0.77
CA ASP A 508 -6.54 3.87 0.01
C ASP A 508 -6.43 4.50 1.41
N LYS A 509 -7.40 4.17 2.23
CA LYS A 509 -7.64 4.73 3.56
C LYS A 509 -7.54 3.67 4.64
N ILE A 510 -7.31 4.10 5.88
CA ILE A 510 -7.15 3.23 7.05
C ILE A 510 -8.37 2.31 7.30
N GLU A 511 -9.58 2.74 6.89
CA GLU A 511 -10.81 1.94 7.02
C GLU A 511 -10.75 0.65 6.20
N HIS A 512 -9.91 0.59 5.17
CA HIS A 512 -9.69 -0.56 4.30
C HIS A 512 -8.44 -1.38 4.65
N VAL A 513 -7.89 -1.16 5.85
CA VAL A 513 -6.74 -1.90 6.37
C VAL A 513 -7.16 -2.90 7.44
N SER A 514 -6.71 -4.15 7.33
CA SER A 514 -6.96 -5.26 8.25
C SER A 514 -5.81 -5.45 9.25
N PRO A 515 -6.04 -5.19 10.54
CA PRO A 515 -5.06 -5.53 11.58
C PRO A 515 -4.76 -7.03 11.64
N GLU A 516 -5.71 -7.88 11.23
CA GLU A 516 -5.57 -9.33 11.23
C GLU A 516 -4.49 -9.79 10.23
N ARG A 517 -4.51 -9.22 9.03
CA ARG A 517 -3.50 -9.49 7.99
C ARG A 517 -2.14 -8.92 8.36
N ILE A 518 -2.12 -7.71 8.90
CA ILE A 518 -0.90 -7.09 9.45
C ILE A 518 -0.28 -7.98 10.53
N GLN A 519 -1.09 -8.51 11.46
CA GLN A 519 -0.59 -9.38 12.52
C GLN A 519 0.06 -10.64 11.94
N LEU A 520 -0.63 -11.32 11.00
CA LEU A 520 -0.10 -12.53 10.37
C LEU A 520 1.20 -12.25 9.62
N THR A 521 1.23 -11.17 8.82
CA THR A 521 2.44 -10.75 8.11
C THR A 521 3.58 -10.48 9.08
N GLY A 522 3.30 -9.70 10.14
CA GLY A 522 4.29 -9.37 11.15
C GLY A 522 4.82 -10.58 11.91
N ASP A 523 3.95 -11.49 12.34
CA ASP A 523 4.33 -12.70 13.07
C ASP A 523 5.25 -13.61 12.23
N VAL A 524 4.90 -13.84 10.96
CA VAL A 524 5.70 -14.73 10.11
C VAL A 524 7.03 -14.11 9.70
N VAL A 525 7.07 -12.81 9.40
CA VAL A 525 8.30 -12.08 9.04
C VAL A 525 9.20 -11.95 10.28
N PHE A 526 8.64 -11.58 11.43
CA PHE A 526 9.37 -11.54 12.70
C PHE A 526 10.04 -12.89 13.01
N LYS A 527 9.27 -13.98 12.92
CA LYS A 527 9.79 -15.33 13.19
C LYS A 527 10.88 -15.75 12.21
N ALA A 528 10.69 -15.45 10.91
CA ALA A 528 11.67 -15.76 9.88
C ALA A 528 13.01 -15.03 10.11
N ILE A 529 12.95 -13.74 10.43
CA ILE A 529 14.14 -12.93 10.73
C ILE A 529 14.79 -13.42 12.03
N SER A 530 13.99 -13.63 13.08
CA SER A 530 14.50 -14.10 14.39
C SER A 530 15.28 -15.40 14.26
N ASP A 531 14.75 -16.35 13.48
CA ASP A 531 15.45 -17.63 13.24
C ASP A 531 16.76 -17.46 12.47
N LEU A 532 16.77 -16.57 11.46
CA LEU A 532 17.98 -16.29 10.67
C LEU A 532 19.10 -15.64 11.48
N ILE A 533 18.76 -14.76 12.42
CA ILE A 533 19.75 -14.00 13.21
C ILE A 533 20.00 -14.61 14.59
N GLY A 534 19.30 -15.71 14.94
CA GLY A 534 19.42 -16.35 16.25
C GLY A 534 18.84 -15.54 17.40
N PHE A 535 17.85 -14.64 17.11
CA PHE A 535 17.20 -13.84 18.15
C PHE A 535 16.20 -14.68 18.94
N GLN A 536 16.34 -14.64 20.27
CA GLN A 536 15.39 -15.22 21.21
C GLN A 536 14.85 -14.09 22.10
N GLU A 537 13.51 -13.98 22.16
CA GLU A 537 12.91 -13.03 23.07
C GLU A 537 13.19 -13.38 24.54
N ASN A 538 13.58 -12.37 25.32
CA ASN A 538 13.75 -12.49 26.77
C ASN A 538 12.41 -12.62 27.51
N GLY A 539 11.54 -13.57 27.11
CA GLY A 539 10.25 -13.87 27.71
C GLY A 539 10.09 -15.28 28.25
N GLY A 540 11.05 -16.16 28.00
CA GLY A 540 11.07 -17.54 28.45
C GLY A 540 12.30 -17.83 29.32
N LYS A 541 12.43 -17.20 30.49
CA LYS A 541 13.26 -17.82 31.53
C LYS A 541 12.55 -19.10 31.92
N ASN A 542 13.03 -20.21 31.32
CA ASN A 542 12.62 -21.55 31.70
C ASN A 542 12.77 -21.73 33.21
N GLU A 543 11.68 -21.97 33.90
CA GLU A 543 11.67 -22.55 35.25
C GLU A 543 12.25 -23.99 35.29
N GLU A 544 12.83 -24.50 34.19
CA GLU A 544 13.47 -25.83 34.16
C GLU A 544 14.89 -25.87 34.73
N ALA A 545 15.51 -24.72 35.03
CA ALA A 545 16.85 -24.73 35.64
C ALA A 545 16.83 -24.78 37.17
N SER A 546 15.68 -24.63 37.86
CA SER A 546 15.63 -24.59 39.32
C SER A 546 15.27 -25.93 40.01
N LEU A 547 15.05 -27.01 39.26
CA LEU A 547 14.71 -28.33 39.79
C LEU A 547 15.87 -29.35 39.76
N LYS A 548 17.07 -28.97 39.39
CA LYS A 548 18.24 -29.88 39.41
C LYS A 548 19.23 -29.65 40.53
N ASP A 549 19.07 -28.61 41.34
CA ASP A 549 19.94 -28.37 42.52
C ASP A 549 19.26 -28.64 43.89
N ALA A 550 18.17 -29.38 43.88
CA ALA A 550 17.49 -29.83 45.10
C ALA A 550 17.18 -31.34 45.06
N SER A 551 18.25 -32.15 44.84
CA SER A 551 18.18 -33.60 45.17
C SER A 551 19.50 -34.09 45.68
#